data_4bab83e9b2210cfac5c2352fdd04d934
#
_entry.id   4bab83e9b2210cfac5c2352fdd04d934
#
_cell.length_a   1.000
_cell.length_b   1.000
_cell.length_c   1.000
_cell.angle_alpha   90.00
_cell.angle_beta   90.00
_cell.angle_gamma   90.00
#
_symmetry.space_group_name_H-M   'P 1'
#
loop_
_entity.id
_entity.type
_entity.pdbx_description
1 polymer ?
#
loop_
_entity_poly.entity_id
_entity_poly.type
_entity_poly.pdbx_seq_one_letter_code
_entity_poly.pdbx_strand_id
1 'polypeptide(L)'
;RAAAKNFKDTVIVASVDDYGLFLDMITNQNGATTLEDRKLLATKAFHVSSHYDGAIFNYFNTDETIYKESIANGQVLRYGENPHQKGFFFGEFDKMFNKVHGKELSYNNLLDVDAAVNLINEFKNDGPTFAILKHNNACGLASRKTISEAYLAALACDPTSAFGGVLIANTKIDVATATEINKLFCEVVIAPAFDPEAITILEEKKNRIILVQNEVALPQRQVRTCLNGILVQDRNNITDTKEDLKTVTITAPTAQEVEDLIFASKVCKNTKSNTIVFAKNGTLISSGTGQTSRVDALMQAIDKANAFGFDLHGASMASDAFFPFPDCVELAKKAGITAVIQPGGSIKDQLSIDYCNENKLAMVFTGTRHFK
;
A
#
# COMPACT_ATOMS: atom_id res chain seq x y z
N ARG A 1 24.16 31.59 5.30
CA ARG A 1 23.07 32.06 6.20
C ARG A 1 23.19 33.55 6.51
N ALA A 2 24.38 34.07 6.88
CA ALA A 2 24.56 35.50 7.16
C ALA A 2 24.22 36.37 5.93
N ALA A 3 24.75 36.04 4.74
CA ALA A 3 24.43 36.73 3.50
C ALA A 3 22.93 36.69 3.17
N ALA A 4 22.28 35.53 3.32
CA ALA A 4 20.84 35.38 3.10
C ALA A 4 19.98 36.24 4.06
N LYS A 5 20.41 36.43 5.31
CA LYS A 5 19.75 37.36 6.24
C LYS A 5 19.86 38.81 5.82
N ASN A 6 20.96 39.16 5.14
CA ASN A 6 21.24 40.51 4.65
C ASN A 6 20.79 40.69 3.17
N PHE A 7 19.78 39.99 2.73
CA PHE A 7 19.30 40.01 1.34
C PHE A 7 18.89 41.39 0.83
N LYS A 8 18.63 42.35 1.72
CA LYS A 8 18.33 43.73 1.31
C LYS A 8 19.48 44.35 0.53
N ASP A 9 20.72 43.99 0.89
CA ASP A 9 21.94 44.58 0.33
C ASP A 9 22.89 43.55 -0.30
N THR A 10 22.64 42.23 -0.09
CA THR A 10 23.54 41.16 -0.48
C THR A 10 22.83 40.10 -1.33
N VAL A 11 23.45 39.75 -2.44
CA VAL A 11 23.08 38.58 -3.23
C VAL A 11 23.78 37.33 -2.68
N ILE A 12 23.03 36.21 -2.58
CA ILE A 12 23.57 34.89 -2.23
C ILE A 12 23.06 33.84 -3.21
N VAL A 13 23.95 33.14 -3.90
CA VAL A 13 23.64 31.99 -4.71
C VAL A 13 24.16 30.74 -3.99
N ALA A 14 23.28 29.89 -3.52
CA ALA A 14 23.61 28.79 -2.62
C ALA A 14 23.76 27.44 -3.31
N SER A 15 23.33 27.31 -4.57
CA SER A 15 23.50 26.11 -5.40
C SER A 15 24.06 26.46 -6.76
N VAL A 16 24.84 25.56 -7.33
CA VAL A 16 25.31 25.65 -8.73
C VAL A 16 24.17 25.64 -9.73
N ASP A 17 23.05 24.99 -9.38
CA ASP A 17 21.83 24.93 -10.21
C ASP A 17 21.18 26.31 -10.40
N ASP A 18 21.47 27.25 -9.51
CA ASP A 18 20.93 28.60 -9.56
C ASP A 18 21.83 29.60 -10.32
N TYR A 19 23.01 29.16 -10.84
CA TYR A 19 23.90 30.03 -11.56
C TYR A 19 23.29 30.58 -12.87
N GLY A 20 22.54 29.74 -13.60
CA GLY A 20 21.82 30.17 -14.81
C GLY A 20 20.77 31.22 -14.47
N LEU A 21 19.96 30.97 -13.48
CA LEU A 21 18.94 31.93 -13.01
C LEU A 21 19.56 33.25 -12.58
N PHE A 22 20.67 33.23 -11.84
CA PHE A 22 21.36 34.45 -11.40
C PHE A 22 22.00 35.20 -12.60
N LEU A 23 22.59 34.48 -13.54
CA LEU A 23 23.17 35.08 -14.76
C LEU A 23 22.11 35.81 -15.58
N ASP A 24 20.94 35.19 -15.76
CA ASP A 24 19.80 35.80 -16.42
C ASP A 24 19.33 37.09 -15.72
N MET A 25 19.23 37.06 -14.38
CA MET A 25 18.87 38.24 -13.60
C MET A 25 19.79 39.42 -13.84
N ILE A 26 21.12 39.24 -13.73
CA ILE A 26 22.08 40.31 -13.89
C ILE A 26 22.21 40.77 -15.36
N THR A 27 22.10 39.87 -16.32
CA THR A 27 22.16 40.18 -17.73
C THR A 27 20.98 41.07 -18.16
N ASN A 28 19.75 40.71 -17.72
CA ASN A 28 18.53 41.42 -18.08
C ASN A 28 18.35 42.75 -17.32
N GLN A 29 19.16 43.00 -16.28
CA GLN A 29 19.04 44.15 -15.40
C GLN A 29 20.35 45.00 -15.37
N ASN A 30 21.14 44.97 -16.43
CA ASN A 30 22.38 45.75 -16.55
C ASN A 30 23.37 45.55 -15.37
N GLY A 31 23.55 44.32 -14.93
CA GLY A 31 24.45 43.98 -13.83
C GLY A 31 23.88 44.20 -12.43
N ALA A 32 22.62 44.59 -12.31
CA ALA A 32 21.94 44.81 -11.02
C ALA A 32 20.99 43.67 -10.65
N THR A 33 20.47 43.69 -9.42
CA THR A 33 19.39 42.79 -8.95
C THR A 33 18.34 43.60 -8.23
N THR A 34 17.09 43.20 -8.35
CA THR A 34 15.98 43.76 -7.55
C THR A 34 15.98 43.21 -6.13
N LEU A 35 15.20 43.82 -5.25
CA LEU A 35 14.97 43.30 -3.90
C LEU A 35 14.27 41.93 -3.93
N GLU A 36 13.35 41.73 -4.87
CA GLU A 36 12.62 40.49 -5.11
C GLU A 36 13.58 39.38 -5.51
N ASP A 37 14.52 39.63 -6.43
CA ASP A 37 15.55 38.66 -6.85
C ASP A 37 16.38 38.22 -5.65
N ARG A 38 16.87 39.19 -4.88
CA ARG A 38 17.67 38.90 -3.69
C ARG A 38 16.88 38.13 -2.63
N LYS A 39 15.59 38.43 -2.46
CA LYS A 39 14.70 37.69 -1.55
C LYS A 39 14.47 36.25 -2.04
N LEU A 40 14.26 36.05 -3.34
CA LEU A 40 14.14 34.73 -3.95
C LEU A 40 15.40 33.89 -3.71
N LEU A 41 16.58 34.44 -4.03
CA LEU A 41 17.87 33.77 -3.83
C LEU A 41 18.15 33.50 -2.35
N ALA A 42 17.77 34.39 -1.44
CA ALA A 42 17.87 34.17 0.01
C ALA A 42 16.94 33.05 0.47
N THR A 43 15.72 32.95 -0.08
CA THR A 43 14.79 31.82 0.19
C THR A 43 15.42 30.50 -0.23
N LYS A 44 16.01 30.42 -1.43
CA LYS A 44 16.74 29.24 -1.91
C LYS A 44 17.93 28.90 -1.00
N ALA A 45 18.68 29.89 -0.54
CA ALA A 45 19.81 29.68 0.38
C ALA A 45 19.34 29.14 1.75
N PHE A 46 18.20 29.59 2.27
CA PHE A 46 17.62 29.03 3.49
C PHE A 46 17.06 27.64 3.27
N HIS A 47 16.50 27.35 2.10
CA HIS A 47 16.07 26.00 1.75
C HIS A 47 17.24 25.01 1.83
N VAL A 48 18.36 25.30 1.17
CA VAL A 48 19.58 24.48 1.21
C VAL A 48 20.09 24.31 2.65
N SER A 49 20.26 25.43 3.35
CA SER A 49 20.88 25.40 4.69
C SER A 49 20.01 24.74 5.74
N SER A 50 18.69 24.91 5.70
CA SER A 50 17.76 24.26 6.65
C SER A 50 17.65 22.76 6.41
N HIS A 51 17.64 22.35 5.15
CA HIS A 51 17.66 20.93 4.79
C HIS A 51 18.94 20.25 5.31
N TYR A 52 20.10 20.88 5.07
CA TYR A 52 21.38 20.39 5.56
C TYR A 52 21.47 20.37 7.09
N ASP A 53 21.07 21.46 7.77
CA ASP A 53 21.02 21.49 9.23
C ASP A 53 20.06 20.44 9.80
N GLY A 54 18.94 20.16 9.12
CA GLY A 54 18.02 19.09 9.48
C GLY A 54 18.65 17.71 9.38
N ALA A 55 19.41 17.46 8.32
CA ALA A 55 20.12 16.20 8.13
C ALA A 55 21.22 16.01 9.20
N ILE A 56 21.99 17.07 9.49
CA ILE A 56 23.00 17.06 10.58
C ILE A 56 22.34 16.79 11.94
N PHE A 57 21.23 17.49 12.22
CA PHE A 57 20.48 17.26 13.46
C PHE A 57 20.06 15.80 13.60
N ASN A 58 19.43 15.23 12.56
CA ASN A 58 18.95 13.85 12.56
C ASN A 58 20.11 12.82 12.72
N TYR A 59 21.30 13.13 12.18
CA TYR A 59 22.49 12.29 12.36
C TYR A 59 22.96 12.23 13.81
N PHE A 60 22.90 13.35 14.55
CA PHE A 60 23.33 13.42 15.95
C PHE A 60 22.20 13.17 16.95
N ASN A 61 20.94 13.27 16.50
CA ASN A 61 19.80 13.18 17.40
C ASN A 61 19.58 11.75 17.90
N THR A 62 19.67 11.56 19.21
CA THR A 62 19.30 10.33 19.93
C THR A 62 18.03 10.48 20.74
N ASP A 63 17.40 11.68 20.74
CA ASP A 63 16.17 11.98 21.45
C ASP A 63 14.97 11.76 20.52
N GLU A 64 14.26 10.65 20.72
CA GLU A 64 13.10 10.28 19.93
C GLU A 64 11.89 11.21 20.13
N THR A 65 11.94 12.14 21.10
CA THR A 65 10.86 13.11 21.33
C THR A 65 10.94 14.33 20.41
N ILE A 66 12.03 14.47 19.63
CA ILE A 66 12.22 15.56 18.67
C ILE A 66 12.15 15.02 17.26
N TYR A 67 11.15 15.47 16.50
CA TYR A 67 10.98 15.10 15.11
C TYR A 67 11.29 16.26 14.19
N LYS A 68 12.21 16.05 13.24
CA LYS A 68 12.52 16.99 12.15
C LYS A 68 12.64 16.22 10.86
N GLU A 69 11.85 16.58 9.88
CA GLU A 69 11.93 16.05 8.53
C GLU A 69 11.95 17.21 7.52
N SER A 70 12.77 17.06 6.50
CA SER A 70 12.84 18.02 5.40
C SER A 70 12.91 17.26 4.10
N ILE A 71 11.89 17.42 3.26
CA ILE A 71 11.82 16.86 1.92
C ILE A 71 12.00 18.01 0.95
N ALA A 72 13.09 17.98 0.18
CA ALA A 72 13.48 19.09 -0.70
C ALA A 72 12.61 19.20 -1.94
N ASN A 73 12.13 18.05 -2.45
CA ASN A 73 11.42 17.99 -3.73
C ASN A 73 9.94 17.74 -3.51
N GLY A 74 9.13 18.50 -4.22
CA GLY A 74 7.69 18.34 -4.23
C GLY A 74 7.10 18.66 -5.59
N GLN A 75 5.96 18.05 -5.89
CA GLN A 75 5.18 18.33 -7.09
C GLN A 75 3.76 18.72 -6.74
N VAL A 76 3.21 19.64 -7.51
CA VAL A 76 1.80 20.04 -7.40
C VAL A 76 0.96 18.98 -8.08
N LEU A 77 -0.04 18.46 -7.39
CA LEU A 77 -1.04 17.56 -7.95
C LEU A 77 -2.22 18.36 -8.48
N ARG A 78 -3.01 17.75 -9.35
CA ARG A 78 -4.17 18.41 -9.95
C ARG A 78 -5.16 18.91 -8.88
N TYR A 79 -5.37 18.15 -7.80
CA TYR A 79 -6.14 18.48 -6.58
C TYR A 79 -5.80 17.46 -5.49
N GLY A 80 -6.31 17.65 -4.27
CA GLY A 80 -6.19 16.72 -3.15
C GLY A 80 -7.17 15.53 -3.29
N GLU A 81 -7.73 15.05 -2.19
CA GLU A 81 -8.77 14.00 -2.25
C GLU A 81 -10.00 14.48 -3.01
N ASN A 82 -10.33 15.75 -2.88
CA ASN A 82 -11.48 16.36 -3.54
C ASN A 82 -11.04 17.56 -4.42
N PRO A 83 -11.81 17.86 -5.51
CA PRO A 83 -11.43 18.89 -6.49
C PRO A 83 -11.21 20.29 -5.92
N HIS A 84 -11.82 20.64 -4.80
CA HIS A 84 -11.67 21.94 -4.14
C HIS A 84 -10.42 22.04 -3.25
N GLN A 85 -9.72 20.93 -3.01
CA GLN A 85 -8.53 20.88 -2.16
C GLN A 85 -7.27 20.95 -3.03
N LYS A 86 -6.29 21.78 -2.62
CA LYS A 86 -4.96 21.74 -3.23
C LYS A 86 -4.23 20.50 -2.75
N GLY A 87 -3.60 19.78 -3.69
CA GLY A 87 -2.81 18.57 -3.41
C GLY A 87 -1.35 18.78 -3.79
N PHE A 88 -0.47 18.18 -3.00
CA PHE A 88 0.97 18.15 -3.23
C PHE A 88 1.49 16.76 -2.87
N PHE A 89 2.50 16.32 -3.59
CA PHE A 89 3.30 15.16 -3.20
C PHE A 89 4.73 15.63 -2.95
N PHE A 90 5.27 15.33 -1.80
CA PHE A 90 6.66 15.59 -1.43
C PHE A 90 7.40 14.27 -1.35
N GLY A 91 8.37 14.08 -2.21
CA GLY A 91 9.14 12.83 -2.32
C GLY A 91 9.77 12.66 -3.70
N GLU A 92 10.47 11.54 -3.88
CA GLU A 92 11.20 11.22 -5.10
C GLU A 92 10.46 10.11 -5.88
N PHE A 93 9.32 10.46 -6.48
CA PHE A 93 8.47 9.51 -7.22
C PHE A 93 9.24 8.77 -8.31
N ASP A 94 10.08 9.49 -9.05
CA ASP A 94 10.86 8.94 -10.17
C ASP A 94 11.94 7.94 -9.74
N LYS A 95 12.33 7.93 -8.45
CA LYS A 95 13.18 6.85 -7.93
C LYS A 95 12.40 5.56 -7.75
N MET A 96 11.12 5.65 -7.40
CA MET A 96 10.27 4.48 -7.17
C MET A 96 9.66 3.92 -8.45
N PHE A 97 9.34 4.80 -9.41
CA PHE A 97 8.64 4.41 -10.62
C PHE A 97 9.20 5.13 -11.84
N ASN A 98 9.28 4.40 -12.96
CA ASN A 98 9.36 4.99 -14.28
C ASN A 98 7.94 5.00 -14.87
N LYS A 99 7.35 6.22 -15.00
CA LYS A 99 6.05 6.39 -15.67
C LYS A 99 6.26 6.38 -17.18
N VAL A 100 5.79 5.33 -17.84
CA VAL A 100 5.97 5.15 -19.28
C VAL A 100 4.81 5.69 -20.10
N HIS A 101 3.60 5.78 -19.53
CA HIS A 101 2.40 6.25 -20.23
C HIS A 101 1.35 6.87 -19.31
N GLY A 102 0.43 7.63 -19.91
CA GLY A 102 -0.83 8.06 -19.33
C GLY A 102 -0.82 9.45 -18.72
N LYS A 103 -1.97 9.81 -18.13
CA LYS A 103 -2.19 11.11 -17.46
C LYS A 103 -1.32 11.26 -16.20
N GLU A 104 -1.25 12.48 -15.66
CA GLU A 104 -0.61 12.71 -14.35
C GLU A 104 -1.38 12.02 -13.23
N LEU A 105 -0.64 11.53 -12.23
CA LEU A 105 -1.21 10.91 -11.04
C LEU A 105 -1.98 11.95 -10.22
N SER A 106 -3.13 11.54 -9.74
CA SER A 106 -3.90 12.32 -8.76
C SER A 106 -3.48 11.93 -7.33
N TYR A 107 -3.90 12.74 -6.36
CA TYR A 107 -3.76 12.42 -4.94
C TYR A 107 -4.32 11.03 -4.62
N ASN A 108 -5.54 10.74 -5.07
CA ASN A 108 -6.18 9.43 -4.85
C ASN A 108 -5.44 8.29 -5.56
N ASN A 109 -4.90 8.52 -6.78
CA ASN A 109 -4.07 7.50 -7.42
C ASN A 109 -2.84 7.18 -6.58
N LEU A 110 -2.18 8.18 -5.98
CA LEU A 110 -1.00 7.96 -5.13
C LEU A 110 -1.33 7.16 -3.87
N LEU A 111 -2.48 7.41 -3.24
CA LEU A 111 -2.95 6.61 -2.10
C LEU A 111 -3.19 5.14 -2.49
N ASP A 112 -3.85 4.92 -3.63
CA ASP A 112 -4.11 3.57 -4.13
C ASP A 112 -2.81 2.86 -4.57
N VAL A 113 -1.86 3.59 -5.19
CA VAL A 113 -0.52 3.07 -5.54
C VAL A 113 0.27 2.68 -4.30
N ASP A 114 0.26 3.52 -3.24
CA ASP A 114 0.91 3.18 -1.95
C ASP A 114 0.32 1.90 -1.36
N ALA A 115 -1.01 1.78 -1.33
CA ALA A 115 -1.68 0.58 -0.85
C ALA A 115 -1.33 -0.67 -1.69
N ALA A 116 -1.28 -0.52 -3.03
CA ALA A 116 -0.94 -1.58 -3.95
C ALA A 116 0.50 -2.07 -3.76
N VAL A 117 1.46 -1.15 -3.64
CA VAL A 117 2.88 -1.48 -3.39
C VAL A 117 3.05 -2.17 -2.04
N ASN A 118 2.42 -1.66 -0.98
CA ASN A 118 2.50 -2.30 0.34
C ASN A 118 1.95 -3.72 0.30
N LEU A 119 0.82 -3.95 -0.35
CA LEU A 119 0.21 -5.28 -0.47
C LEU A 119 1.07 -6.23 -1.30
N ILE A 120 1.50 -5.82 -2.51
CA ILE A 120 2.23 -6.72 -3.40
C ILE A 120 3.62 -7.10 -2.85
N ASN A 121 4.23 -6.24 -2.04
CA ASN A 121 5.51 -6.52 -1.39
C ASN A 121 5.44 -7.71 -0.41
N GLU A 122 4.27 -8.01 0.16
CA GLU A 122 4.07 -9.21 0.99
C GLU A 122 4.25 -10.52 0.17
N PHE A 123 4.09 -10.42 -1.14
CA PHE A 123 4.18 -11.53 -2.10
C PHE A 123 5.44 -11.48 -2.97
N LYS A 124 6.44 -10.67 -2.60
CA LYS A 124 7.67 -10.46 -3.39
C LYS A 124 8.42 -11.77 -3.67
N ASN A 125 8.42 -12.69 -2.70
CA ASN A 125 9.12 -13.98 -2.78
C ASN A 125 8.19 -15.16 -3.14
N ASP A 126 6.93 -14.88 -3.40
CA ASP A 126 5.94 -15.89 -3.79
C ASP A 126 5.96 -16.09 -5.32
N GLY A 127 5.20 -17.06 -5.83
CA GLY A 127 4.99 -17.23 -7.27
C GLY A 127 4.28 -16.01 -7.90
N PRO A 128 4.02 -16.04 -9.22
CA PRO A 128 3.34 -14.94 -9.92
C PRO A 128 2.04 -14.58 -9.23
N THR A 129 1.97 -13.34 -8.72
CA THR A 129 0.85 -12.80 -7.94
C THR A 129 0.37 -11.51 -8.56
N PHE A 130 -0.94 -11.37 -8.67
CA PHE A 130 -1.60 -10.20 -9.20
C PHE A 130 -2.63 -9.66 -8.22
N ALA A 131 -2.62 -8.36 -7.96
CA ALA A 131 -3.58 -7.68 -7.11
C ALA A 131 -4.34 -6.58 -7.86
N ILE A 132 -5.60 -6.42 -7.53
CA ILE A 132 -6.48 -5.36 -8.00
C ILE A 132 -7.01 -4.62 -6.77
N LEU A 133 -6.76 -3.33 -6.70
CA LEU A 133 -7.15 -2.50 -5.57
C LEU A 133 -8.07 -1.37 -6.02
N LYS A 134 -8.94 -0.97 -5.12
CA LYS A 134 -9.76 0.23 -5.25
C LYS A 134 -9.99 0.85 -3.88
N HIS A 135 -9.82 2.19 -3.79
CA HIS A 135 -9.94 2.92 -2.52
C HIS A 135 -9.10 2.30 -1.40
N ASN A 136 -7.81 2.03 -1.71
CA ASN A 136 -6.79 1.49 -0.80
C ASN A 136 -7.04 0.04 -0.31
N ASN A 137 -8.03 -0.67 -0.85
CA ASN A 137 -8.34 -2.04 -0.46
C ASN A 137 -8.29 -2.99 -1.65
N ALA A 138 -7.84 -4.22 -1.41
CA ALA A 138 -7.88 -5.26 -2.42
C ALA A 138 -9.32 -5.70 -2.69
N CYS A 139 -9.75 -5.63 -3.94
CA CYS A 139 -10.98 -6.26 -4.42
C CYS A 139 -10.69 -7.58 -5.12
N GLY A 140 -9.45 -7.81 -5.54
CA GLY A 140 -9.00 -9.07 -6.10
C GLY A 140 -7.52 -9.29 -5.82
N LEU A 141 -7.15 -10.53 -5.51
CA LEU A 141 -5.76 -10.96 -5.39
C LEU A 141 -5.66 -12.46 -5.59
N ALA A 142 -4.71 -12.89 -6.39
CA ALA A 142 -4.44 -14.31 -6.59
C ALA A 142 -2.99 -14.58 -6.95
N SER A 143 -2.49 -15.74 -6.51
CA SER A 143 -1.19 -16.31 -6.87
C SER A 143 -1.41 -17.55 -7.75
N ARG A 144 -0.72 -17.66 -8.90
CA ARG A 144 -0.86 -18.77 -9.85
C ARG A 144 0.49 -19.14 -10.45
N LYS A 145 0.49 -20.12 -11.36
CA LYS A 145 1.70 -20.53 -12.09
C LYS A 145 2.16 -19.50 -13.11
N THR A 146 1.22 -18.77 -13.70
CA THR A 146 1.49 -17.69 -14.66
C THR A 146 0.83 -16.39 -14.19
N ILE A 147 1.37 -15.25 -14.63
CA ILE A 147 0.82 -13.95 -14.25
C ILE A 147 -0.54 -13.68 -14.91
N SER A 148 -0.79 -14.24 -16.09
CA SER A 148 -2.08 -14.17 -16.76
C SER A 148 -3.16 -14.93 -16.00
N GLU A 149 -2.87 -16.15 -15.53
CA GLU A 149 -3.79 -16.91 -14.67
C GLU A 149 -4.04 -16.18 -13.34
N ALA A 150 -3.00 -15.56 -12.75
CA ALA A 150 -3.12 -14.79 -11.52
C ALA A 150 -4.04 -13.57 -11.73
N TYR A 151 -3.88 -12.84 -12.83
CA TYR A 151 -4.76 -11.72 -13.18
C TYR A 151 -6.22 -12.14 -13.34
N LEU A 152 -6.47 -13.18 -14.12
CA LEU A 152 -7.84 -13.66 -14.35
C LEU A 152 -8.51 -14.14 -13.05
N ALA A 153 -7.77 -14.84 -12.20
CA ALA A 153 -8.26 -15.26 -10.89
C ALA A 153 -8.51 -14.07 -9.95
N ALA A 154 -7.63 -13.07 -9.95
CA ALA A 154 -7.81 -11.83 -9.18
C ALA A 154 -9.03 -11.02 -9.67
N LEU A 155 -9.22 -10.91 -10.98
CA LEU A 155 -10.37 -10.23 -11.57
C LEU A 155 -11.69 -10.92 -11.21
N ALA A 156 -11.70 -12.24 -11.15
CA ALA A 156 -12.89 -13.02 -10.80
C ALA A 156 -13.34 -12.84 -9.34
N CYS A 157 -12.48 -12.35 -8.44
CA CYS A 157 -12.85 -12.12 -7.03
C CYS A 157 -13.95 -11.06 -6.88
N ASP A 158 -13.84 -9.95 -7.65
CA ASP A 158 -14.83 -8.86 -7.65
C ASP A 158 -14.67 -8.04 -8.95
N PRO A 159 -15.21 -8.51 -10.06
CA PRO A 159 -15.08 -7.85 -11.36
C PRO A 159 -15.79 -6.47 -11.39
N THR A 160 -16.77 -6.27 -10.52
CA THR A 160 -17.50 -4.99 -10.42
C THR A 160 -16.61 -3.91 -9.82
N SER A 161 -15.95 -4.19 -8.71
CA SER A 161 -15.05 -3.23 -8.04
C SER A 161 -13.74 -3.03 -8.80
N ALA A 162 -13.29 -4.00 -9.60
CA ALA A 162 -12.09 -3.91 -10.42
C ALA A 162 -12.15 -2.77 -11.45
N PHE A 163 -13.34 -2.37 -11.88
CA PHE A 163 -13.54 -1.27 -12.83
C PHE A 163 -13.02 0.05 -12.23
N GLY A 164 -12.06 0.69 -12.93
CA GLY A 164 -11.42 1.93 -12.50
C GLY A 164 -10.41 1.74 -11.36
N GLY A 165 -9.99 0.52 -11.09
CA GLY A 165 -9.01 0.19 -10.05
C GLY A 165 -7.56 0.42 -10.45
N VAL A 166 -6.67 0.16 -9.49
CA VAL A 166 -5.22 0.07 -9.63
C VAL A 166 -4.82 -1.40 -9.65
N LEU A 167 -4.08 -1.79 -10.67
CA LEU A 167 -3.63 -3.14 -10.95
C LEU A 167 -2.13 -3.25 -10.68
N ILE A 168 -1.70 -4.28 -9.98
CA ILE A 168 -0.29 -4.49 -9.68
C ILE A 168 0.11 -5.97 -9.72
N ALA A 169 1.26 -6.23 -10.32
CA ALA A 169 1.88 -7.56 -10.39
C ALA A 169 3.22 -7.57 -9.65
N ASN A 170 3.58 -8.71 -9.01
CA ASN A 170 4.90 -8.91 -8.42
C ASN A 170 5.97 -9.34 -9.44
N THR A 171 5.59 -9.62 -10.66
CA THR A 171 6.47 -10.06 -11.75
C THR A 171 6.13 -9.35 -13.06
N LYS A 172 6.92 -9.61 -14.09
CA LYS A 172 6.75 -9.02 -15.42
C LYS A 172 5.36 -9.31 -16.01
N ILE A 173 4.71 -8.29 -16.56
CA ILE A 173 3.47 -8.43 -17.33
C ILE A 173 3.81 -8.77 -18.78
N ASP A 174 3.31 -9.90 -19.25
CA ASP A 174 3.43 -10.41 -20.60
C ASP A 174 2.28 -9.94 -21.52
N VAL A 175 2.40 -10.26 -22.80
CA VAL A 175 1.41 -9.91 -23.84
C VAL A 175 0.03 -10.49 -23.53
N ALA A 176 -0.02 -11.75 -23.06
CA ALA A 176 -1.28 -12.42 -22.74
C ALA A 176 -2.02 -11.69 -21.62
N THR A 177 -1.31 -11.34 -20.55
CA THR A 177 -1.86 -10.58 -19.42
C THR A 177 -2.30 -9.18 -19.84
N ALA A 178 -1.49 -8.46 -20.62
CA ALA A 178 -1.83 -7.13 -21.12
C ALA A 178 -3.09 -7.14 -22.00
N THR A 179 -3.26 -8.16 -22.82
CA THR A 179 -4.45 -8.36 -23.67
C THR A 179 -5.72 -8.49 -22.81
N GLU A 180 -5.65 -9.27 -21.72
CA GLU A 180 -6.78 -9.41 -20.81
C GLU A 180 -7.03 -8.13 -20.01
N ILE A 181 -5.99 -7.47 -19.50
CA ILE A 181 -6.10 -6.16 -18.80
C ILE A 181 -6.75 -5.11 -19.72
N ASN A 182 -6.46 -5.13 -21.02
CA ASN A 182 -6.96 -4.12 -21.95
C ASN A 182 -8.48 -4.15 -22.15
N LYS A 183 -9.13 -5.27 -21.80
CA LYS A 183 -10.60 -5.42 -21.79
C LYS A 183 -11.27 -4.68 -20.63
N LEU A 184 -10.49 -4.39 -19.55
CA LEU A 184 -10.98 -3.70 -18.36
C LEU A 184 -10.58 -2.22 -18.40
N PHE A 185 -11.51 -1.33 -18.02
CA PHE A 185 -11.12 0.04 -17.67
C PHE A 185 -10.41 0.03 -16.30
N CYS A 186 -9.13 0.43 -16.27
CA CYS A 186 -8.35 0.61 -15.06
C CYS A 186 -7.56 1.93 -15.14
N GLU A 187 -7.32 2.53 -13.97
CA GLU A 187 -6.61 3.82 -13.86
C GLU A 187 -5.10 3.65 -13.96
N VAL A 188 -4.54 2.66 -13.27
CA VAL A 188 -3.09 2.44 -13.15
C VAL A 188 -2.76 0.97 -13.31
N VAL A 189 -1.68 0.66 -14.02
CA VAL A 189 -1.09 -0.67 -14.10
C VAL A 189 0.36 -0.59 -13.66
N ILE A 190 0.75 -1.43 -12.71
CA ILE A 190 2.07 -1.43 -12.06
C ILE A 190 2.70 -2.82 -12.18
N ALA A 191 3.96 -2.87 -12.59
CA ALA A 191 4.75 -4.10 -12.54
C ALA A 191 6.25 -3.77 -12.50
N PRO A 192 7.13 -4.70 -12.06
CA PRO A 192 8.57 -4.50 -12.11
C PRO A 192 9.11 -4.46 -13.56
N ALA A 193 8.38 -5.05 -14.51
CA ALA A 193 8.72 -5.02 -15.93
C ALA A 193 7.49 -5.32 -16.80
N PHE A 194 7.58 -5.00 -18.08
CA PHE A 194 6.58 -5.32 -19.11
C PHE A 194 7.29 -5.84 -20.36
N ASP A 195 6.66 -6.75 -21.09
CA ASP A 195 7.08 -7.01 -22.46
C ASP A 195 6.82 -5.77 -23.34
N PRO A 196 7.66 -5.43 -24.33
CA PRO A 196 7.47 -4.25 -25.14
C PRO A 196 6.11 -4.21 -25.84
N GLU A 197 5.65 -5.34 -26.36
CA GLU A 197 4.34 -5.47 -27.01
C GLU A 197 3.20 -5.33 -25.98
N ALA A 198 3.42 -5.73 -24.72
CA ALA A 198 2.44 -5.53 -23.66
C ALA A 198 2.24 -4.04 -23.34
N ILE A 199 3.31 -3.23 -23.36
CA ILE A 199 3.20 -1.76 -23.22
C ILE A 199 2.34 -1.21 -24.36
N THR A 200 2.63 -1.57 -25.61
CA THR A 200 1.87 -1.10 -26.79
C THR A 200 0.37 -1.37 -26.66
N ILE A 201 -0.01 -2.56 -26.19
CA ILE A 201 -1.41 -2.92 -25.95
C ILE A 201 -2.03 -2.04 -24.86
N LEU A 202 -1.32 -1.83 -23.77
CA LEU A 202 -1.84 -1.05 -22.65
C LEU A 202 -1.94 0.44 -22.96
N GLU A 203 -1.10 0.99 -23.83
CA GLU A 203 -1.10 2.38 -24.31
C GLU A 203 -2.30 2.75 -25.19
N GLU A 204 -3.03 1.77 -25.73
CA GLU A 204 -4.29 2.03 -26.47
C GLU A 204 -5.30 2.86 -25.67
N LYS A 205 -5.23 2.83 -24.35
CA LYS A 205 -6.05 3.66 -23.46
C LYS A 205 -5.29 4.91 -23.04
N LYS A 206 -5.45 6.01 -23.78
CA LYS A 206 -4.74 7.28 -23.64
C LYS A 206 -4.49 7.75 -22.19
N ASN A 207 -5.43 7.55 -21.30
CA ASN A 207 -5.35 8.05 -19.92
C ASN A 207 -4.87 7.02 -18.91
N ARG A 208 -4.69 5.75 -19.31
CA ARG A 208 -4.19 4.69 -18.44
C ARG A 208 -2.76 4.99 -18.04
N ILE A 209 -2.48 4.98 -16.74
CA ILE A 209 -1.14 5.21 -16.22
C ILE A 209 -0.42 3.88 -16.16
N ILE A 210 0.79 3.81 -16.75
CA ILE A 210 1.64 2.62 -16.73
C ILE A 210 2.90 2.96 -15.96
N LEU A 211 3.16 2.22 -14.87
CA LEU A 211 4.28 2.42 -13.97
C LEU A 211 5.17 1.18 -13.94
N VAL A 212 6.43 1.35 -14.33
CA VAL A 212 7.47 0.34 -14.06
C VAL A 212 8.01 0.60 -12.67
N GLN A 213 7.84 -0.36 -11.76
CA GLN A 213 8.28 -0.24 -10.37
C GLN A 213 9.76 -0.56 -10.24
N ASN A 214 10.53 0.38 -9.69
CA ASN A 214 11.93 0.18 -9.35
C ASN A 214 12.07 -0.52 -7.99
N GLU A 215 13.18 -1.21 -7.78
CA GLU A 215 13.47 -1.86 -6.49
C GLU A 215 14.03 -0.83 -5.50
N VAL A 216 13.15 -0.10 -4.84
CA VAL A 216 13.47 0.91 -3.83
C VAL A 216 12.76 0.56 -2.52
N ALA A 217 13.52 0.57 -1.43
CA ALA A 217 12.96 0.34 -0.10
C ALA A 217 12.03 1.49 0.31
N LEU A 218 10.87 1.14 0.86
CA LEU A 218 9.98 2.13 1.49
C LEU A 218 10.61 2.69 2.77
N PRO A 219 10.25 3.93 3.17
CA PRO A 219 10.73 4.51 4.42
C PRO A 219 10.45 3.61 5.63
N GLN A 220 11.40 3.55 6.57
CA GLN A 220 11.26 2.72 7.78
C GLN A 220 10.18 3.23 8.73
N ARG A 221 9.90 4.53 8.70
CA ARG A 221 8.88 5.18 9.52
C ARG A 221 7.70 5.63 8.68
N GLN A 222 6.52 5.56 9.29
CA GLN A 222 5.28 6.10 8.75
C GLN A 222 4.86 7.31 9.58
N VAL A 223 4.49 8.38 8.88
CA VAL A 223 4.04 9.64 9.48
C VAL A 223 2.58 9.89 9.10
N ARG A 224 1.78 10.26 10.07
CA ARG A 224 0.37 10.59 9.87
C ARG A 224 0.02 11.87 10.62
N THR A 225 -0.64 12.81 9.95
CA THR A 225 -1.21 13.98 10.63
C THR A 225 -2.32 13.56 11.60
N CYS A 226 -2.30 14.11 12.79
CA CYS A 226 -3.31 13.82 13.83
C CYS A 226 -3.51 15.07 14.68
N LEU A 227 -4.76 15.55 14.79
CA LEU A 227 -5.08 16.78 15.49
C LEU A 227 -4.22 17.95 14.99
N ASN A 228 -3.51 18.61 15.91
CA ASN A 228 -2.55 19.70 15.61
C ASN A 228 -1.09 19.23 15.55
N GLY A 229 -0.85 17.94 15.41
CA GLY A 229 0.47 17.31 15.40
C GLY A 229 0.58 16.18 14.38
N ILE A 230 1.54 15.31 14.64
CA ILE A 230 1.81 14.10 13.84
C ILE A 230 1.95 12.89 14.77
N LEU A 231 1.56 11.73 14.26
CA LEU A 231 1.91 10.43 14.80
C LEU A 231 3.02 9.83 13.93
N VAL A 232 4.04 9.31 14.56
CA VAL A 232 5.15 8.61 13.90
C VAL A 232 5.24 7.21 14.49
N GLN A 233 5.38 6.22 13.64
CA GLN A 233 5.57 4.82 14.04
C GLN A 233 6.53 4.12 13.07
N ASP A 234 7.11 3.03 13.50
CA ASP A 234 7.82 2.15 12.59
C ASP A 234 6.84 1.48 11.64
N ARG A 235 7.30 1.23 10.41
CA ARG A 235 6.52 0.46 9.44
C ARG A 235 6.34 -0.96 9.93
N ASN A 236 5.13 -1.50 9.81
CA ASN A 236 4.88 -2.90 10.10
C ASN A 236 5.49 -3.79 9.00
N ASN A 237 6.74 -4.21 9.22
CA ASN A 237 7.49 -5.08 8.30
C ASN A 237 7.40 -6.57 8.67
N ILE A 238 6.62 -6.92 9.71
CA ILE A 238 6.42 -8.31 10.12
C ILE A 238 5.40 -8.94 9.17
N THR A 239 5.78 -10.04 8.51
CA THR A 239 4.90 -10.88 7.70
C THR A 239 4.85 -12.25 8.33
N ASP A 240 3.64 -12.76 8.59
CA ASP A 240 3.46 -14.09 9.17
C ASP A 240 3.97 -15.17 8.20
N THR A 241 4.73 -16.12 8.72
CA THR A 241 5.31 -17.25 8.01
C THR A 241 4.82 -18.58 8.60
N LYS A 242 5.17 -19.71 7.98
CA LYS A 242 4.80 -21.05 8.51
C LYS A 242 5.39 -21.30 9.88
N GLU A 243 6.57 -20.77 10.14
CA GLU A 243 7.34 -20.91 11.37
C GLU A 243 6.68 -20.17 12.54
N ASP A 244 5.90 -19.12 12.27
CA ASP A 244 5.21 -18.33 13.26
C ASP A 244 3.89 -18.99 13.72
N LEU A 245 3.38 -19.97 12.95
CA LEU A 245 2.08 -20.57 13.21
C LEU A 245 2.12 -21.57 14.37
N LYS A 246 1.39 -21.26 15.44
CA LYS A 246 1.14 -22.16 16.55
C LYS A 246 -0.25 -22.75 16.45
N THR A 247 -0.36 -24.02 16.12
CA THR A 247 -1.64 -24.75 16.17
C THR A 247 -2.11 -24.84 17.62
N VAL A 248 -3.32 -24.34 17.89
CA VAL A 248 -3.93 -24.28 19.24
C VAL A 248 -5.13 -25.21 19.39
N THR A 249 -5.56 -25.85 18.33
CA THR A 249 -6.69 -26.81 18.28
C THR A 249 -6.20 -28.25 18.10
N ILE A 250 -7.07 -29.23 18.45
CA ILE A 250 -6.80 -30.65 18.22
C ILE A 250 -6.68 -30.95 16.72
N THR A 251 -7.58 -30.35 15.90
CA THR A 251 -7.49 -30.45 14.44
C THR A 251 -6.42 -29.47 13.96
N ALA A 252 -5.35 -30.00 13.36
CA ALA A 252 -4.34 -29.18 12.71
C ALA A 252 -4.77 -28.82 11.27
N PRO A 253 -4.38 -27.63 10.76
CA PRO A 253 -4.63 -27.30 9.37
C PRO A 253 -3.83 -28.22 8.43
N THR A 254 -4.38 -28.54 7.28
CA THR A 254 -3.69 -29.21 6.18
C THR A 254 -2.61 -28.31 5.58
N ALA A 255 -1.69 -28.89 4.78
CA ALA A 255 -0.64 -28.09 4.11
C ALA A 255 -1.24 -26.99 3.21
N GLN A 256 -2.32 -27.27 2.49
CA GLN A 256 -3.00 -26.26 1.66
C GLN A 256 -3.67 -25.19 2.51
N GLU A 257 -4.30 -25.53 3.60
CA GLU A 257 -4.87 -24.54 4.52
C GLU A 257 -3.81 -23.65 5.16
N VAL A 258 -2.62 -24.17 5.47
CA VAL A 258 -1.50 -23.35 5.95
C VAL A 258 -1.09 -22.31 4.92
N GLU A 259 -0.99 -22.67 3.64
CA GLU A 259 -0.70 -21.73 2.56
C GLU A 259 -1.80 -20.66 2.42
N ASP A 260 -3.06 -21.06 2.45
CA ASP A 260 -4.20 -20.15 2.36
C ASP A 260 -4.33 -19.25 3.59
N LEU A 261 -4.01 -19.74 4.80
CA LEU A 261 -3.97 -18.94 6.03
C LEU A 261 -2.91 -17.83 5.96
N ILE A 262 -1.70 -18.16 5.51
CA ILE A 262 -0.62 -17.18 5.33
C ILE A 262 -1.00 -16.17 4.23
N PHE A 263 -1.54 -16.62 3.11
CA PHE A 263 -2.04 -15.76 2.05
C PHE A 263 -3.09 -14.79 2.59
N ALA A 264 -4.08 -15.30 3.33
CA ALA A 264 -5.13 -14.48 3.93
C ALA A 264 -4.59 -13.48 4.96
N SER A 265 -3.59 -13.88 5.78
CA SER A 265 -2.93 -13.00 6.74
C SER A 265 -2.21 -11.83 6.08
N LYS A 266 -1.46 -12.07 4.99
CA LYS A 266 -0.82 -11.03 4.18
C LYS A 266 -1.81 -9.99 3.64
N VAL A 267 -2.98 -10.45 3.19
CA VAL A 267 -4.07 -9.56 2.74
C VAL A 267 -4.68 -8.80 3.93
N CYS A 268 -4.93 -9.50 5.02
CA CYS A 268 -5.51 -8.96 6.25
C CYS A 268 -4.66 -7.81 6.81
N LYS A 269 -3.34 -7.98 6.89
CA LYS A 269 -2.36 -6.96 7.29
C LYS A 269 -2.49 -5.67 6.46
N ASN A 270 -2.87 -5.78 5.19
CA ASN A 270 -2.98 -4.65 4.27
C ASN A 270 -4.41 -4.11 4.11
N THR A 271 -5.37 -4.62 4.89
CA THR A 271 -6.78 -4.23 4.85
C THR A 271 -7.16 -3.42 6.10
N LYS A 272 -8.04 -2.43 5.93
CA LYS A 272 -8.49 -1.55 7.04
C LYS A 272 -9.18 -2.32 8.15
N SER A 273 -8.72 -2.12 9.39
CA SER A 273 -9.31 -2.71 10.61
C SER A 273 -10.71 -2.18 10.93
N ASN A 274 -11.63 -2.96 11.58
CA ASN A 274 -11.54 -4.41 11.75
C ASN A 274 -11.73 -5.09 10.41
N THR A 275 -10.96 -6.14 10.16
CA THR A 275 -11.07 -6.89 8.90
C THR A 275 -11.08 -8.40 9.14
N ILE A 276 -11.83 -9.09 8.29
CA ILE A 276 -11.82 -10.54 8.07
C ILE A 276 -11.55 -10.79 6.59
N VAL A 277 -10.66 -11.72 6.30
CA VAL A 277 -10.32 -12.12 4.94
C VAL A 277 -10.54 -13.62 4.76
N PHE A 278 -11.22 -14.00 3.69
CA PHE A 278 -11.33 -15.39 3.26
C PHE A 278 -10.43 -15.65 2.05
N ALA A 279 -9.69 -16.76 2.11
CA ALA A 279 -8.87 -17.23 1.01
C ALA A 279 -9.03 -18.72 0.77
N LYS A 280 -8.84 -19.13 -0.49
CA LYS A 280 -8.86 -20.53 -0.90
C LYS A 280 -8.00 -20.72 -2.14
N ASN A 281 -7.09 -21.70 -2.12
CA ASN A 281 -6.19 -22.01 -3.23
C ASN A 281 -5.41 -20.78 -3.73
N GLY A 282 -4.83 -20.00 -2.82
CA GLY A 282 -4.05 -18.80 -3.16
C GLY A 282 -4.89 -17.71 -3.87
N THR A 283 -6.17 -17.57 -3.51
CA THR A 283 -7.09 -16.56 -4.06
C THR A 283 -7.84 -15.87 -2.92
N LEU A 284 -7.94 -14.56 -2.99
CA LEU A 284 -8.84 -13.77 -2.16
C LEU A 284 -10.29 -14.08 -2.55
N ILE A 285 -11.03 -14.74 -1.68
CA ILE A 285 -12.45 -15.01 -1.93
C ILE A 285 -13.29 -13.78 -1.64
N SER A 286 -13.10 -13.21 -0.45
CA SER A 286 -13.76 -11.95 -0.05
C SER A 286 -13.10 -11.37 1.19
N SER A 287 -13.44 -10.13 1.51
CA SER A 287 -13.04 -9.47 2.74
C SER A 287 -14.15 -8.59 3.27
N GLY A 288 -14.28 -8.56 4.60
CA GLY A 288 -14.99 -7.51 5.32
C GLY A 288 -13.97 -6.47 5.80
N THR A 289 -14.22 -5.20 5.55
CA THR A 289 -13.20 -4.15 5.64
C THR A 289 -13.70 -2.98 6.46
N GLY A 290 -12.89 -2.51 7.43
CA GLY A 290 -13.12 -1.25 8.13
C GLY A 290 -14.37 -1.23 9.00
N GLN A 291 -14.79 -2.38 9.54
CA GLN A 291 -16.00 -2.46 10.33
C GLN A 291 -15.77 -2.14 11.80
N THR A 292 -16.79 -1.61 12.46
CA THR A 292 -16.75 -1.26 13.90
C THR A 292 -16.70 -2.49 14.80
N SER A 293 -17.27 -3.63 14.36
CA SER A 293 -17.13 -4.91 15.03
C SER A 293 -16.50 -5.97 14.11
N ARG A 294 -15.89 -6.98 14.72
CA ARG A 294 -15.30 -8.09 13.95
C ARG A 294 -16.38 -9.01 13.38
N VAL A 295 -17.50 -9.15 14.07
CA VAL A 295 -18.66 -9.88 13.58
C VAL A 295 -19.23 -9.22 12.33
N ASP A 296 -19.35 -7.89 12.29
CA ASP A 296 -19.80 -7.17 11.10
C ASP A 296 -18.82 -7.35 9.92
N ALA A 297 -17.52 -7.35 10.19
CA ALA A 297 -16.51 -7.63 9.16
C ALA A 297 -16.68 -9.06 8.61
N LEU A 298 -16.93 -10.03 9.48
CA LEU A 298 -17.17 -11.41 9.09
C LEU A 298 -18.45 -11.54 8.25
N MET A 299 -19.55 -10.96 8.69
CA MET A 299 -20.82 -10.98 7.97
C MET A 299 -20.68 -10.32 6.59
N GLN A 300 -20.00 -9.17 6.51
CA GLN A 300 -19.73 -8.50 5.25
C GLN A 300 -18.92 -9.40 4.29
N ALA A 301 -17.92 -10.13 4.81
CA ALA A 301 -17.12 -11.05 4.00
C ALA A 301 -17.97 -12.23 3.48
N ILE A 302 -18.84 -12.80 4.31
CA ILE A 302 -19.75 -13.89 3.94
C ILE A 302 -20.73 -13.42 2.86
N ASP A 303 -21.39 -12.29 3.08
CA ASP A 303 -22.36 -11.72 2.14
C ASP A 303 -21.73 -11.43 0.79
N LYS A 304 -20.51 -10.88 0.78
CA LYS A 304 -19.77 -10.61 -0.44
C LYS A 304 -19.39 -11.90 -1.17
N ALA A 305 -18.89 -12.91 -0.48
CA ALA A 305 -18.61 -14.21 -1.09
C ALA A 305 -19.86 -14.83 -1.74
N ASN A 306 -20.99 -14.80 -1.06
CA ASN A 306 -22.27 -15.30 -1.58
C ASN A 306 -22.74 -14.49 -2.81
N ALA A 307 -22.62 -13.17 -2.78
CA ALA A 307 -23.03 -12.29 -3.87
C ALA A 307 -22.26 -12.56 -5.17
N PHE A 308 -21.00 -12.99 -5.08
CA PHE A 308 -20.17 -13.38 -6.22
C PHE A 308 -20.19 -14.90 -6.50
N GLY A 309 -21.02 -15.66 -5.78
CA GLY A 309 -21.21 -17.11 -6.01
C GLY A 309 -20.03 -17.98 -5.55
N PHE A 310 -19.20 -17.51 -4.64
CA PHE A 310 -18.10 -18.31 -4.08
C PHE A 310 -18.59 -19.32 -3.06
N ASP A 311 -18.10 -20.56 -3.18
CA ASP A 311 -18.27 -21.59 -2.17
C ASP A 311 -17.20 -21.46 -1.07
N LEU A 312 -17.66 -21.15 0.15
CA LEU A 312 -16.80 -21.01 1.33
C LEU A 312 -16.40 -22.34 1.97
N HIS A 313 -16.95 -23.49 1.53
CA HIS A 313 -16.56 -24.79 2.07
C HIS A 313 -15.07 -25.06 1.83
N GLY A 314 -14.33 -25.32 2.90
CA GLY A 314 -12.89 -25.54 2.85
C GLY A 314 -12.05 -24.28 2.64
N ALA A 315 -12.64 -23.08 2.76
CA ALA A 315 -11.87 -21.84 2.74
C ALA A 315 -11.22 -21.58 4.11
N SER A 316 -10.15 -20.79 4.08
CA SER A 316 -9.40 -20.32 5.24
C SER A 316 -9.80 -18.88 5.58
N MET A 317 -9.80 -18.55 6.89
CA MET A 317 -10.15 -17.24 7.43
C MET A 317 -8.96 -16.62 8.17
N ALA A 318 -8.65 -15.35 7.86
CA ALA A 318 -7.73 -14.53 8.65
C ALA A 318 -8.44 -13.37 9.33
N SER A 319 -7.97 -13.03 10.54
CA SER A 319 -8.40 -11.87 11.31
C SER A 319 -7.20 -11.01 11.70
N ASP A 320 -7.33 -9.69 11.57
CA ASP A 320 -6.30 -8.71 11.92
C ASP A 320 -5.98 -8.62 13.42
N ALA A 321 -6.88 -9.16 14.29
CA ALA A 321 -6.72 -9.24 15.75
C ALA A 321 -7.47 -10.45 16.33
N PHE A 322 -7.34 -10.65 17.65
CA PHE A 322 -7.97 -11.76 18.36
C PHE A 322 -9.51 -11.67 18.37
N PHE A 323 -10.15 -12.81 18.58
CA PHE A 323 -11.60 -12.89 18.81
C PHE A 323 -11.92 -12.67 20.29
N PRO A 324 -12.73 -11.65 20.63
CA PRO A 324 -13.14 -11.44 22.02
C PRO A 324 -14.15 -12.50 22.53
N PHE A 325 -14.86 -13.16 21.60
CA PHE A 325 -15.89 -14.18 21.85
C PHE A 325 -15.86 -15.24 20.74
N PRO A 326 -16.47 -16.42 20.94
CA PRO A 326 -16.50 -17.48 19.94
C PRO A 326 -17.46 -17.25 18.77
N ASP A 327 -18.27 -16.20 18.80
CA ASP A 327 -19.28 -15.86 17.78
C ASP A 327 -18.71 -15.82 16.35
N CYS A 328 -17.49 -15.28 16.18
CA CYS A 328 -16.82 -15.25 14.88
C CYS A 328 -16.50 -16.66 14.36
N VAL A 329 -15.96 -17.55 15.20
CA VAL A 329 -15.62 -18.91 14.75
C VAL A 329 -16.88 -19.76 14.55
N GLU A 330 -17.97 -19.48 15.30
CA GLU A 330 -19.27 -20.10 15.11
C GLU A 330 -19.87 -19.75 13.73
N LEU A 331 -19.89 -18.47 13.39
CA LEU A 331 -20.39 -18.00 12.10
C LEU A 331 -19.52 -18.47 10.95
N ALA A 332 -18.19 -18.44 11.10
CA ALA A 332 -17.24 -18.94 10.11
C ALA A 332 -17.48 -20.43 9.82
N LYS A 333 -17.64 -21.24 10.85
CA LYS A 333 -17.95 -22.68 10.70
C LYS A 333 -19.26 -22.92 9.97
N LYS A 334 -20.33 -22.18 10.31
CA LYS A 334 -21.63 -22.24 9.63
C LYS A 334 -21.51 -21.86 8.14
N ALA A 335 -20.61 -20.96 7.79
CA ALA A 335 -20.34 -20.56 6.42
C ALA A 335 -19.48 -21.58 5.63
N GLY A 336 -18.88 -22.58 6.32
CA GLY A 336 -18.10 -23.63 5.67
C GLY A 336 -16.57 -23.49 5.82
N ILE A 337 -16.08 -22.49 6.59
CA ILE A 337 -14.65 -22.30 6.87
C ILE A 337 -14.11 -23.49 7.64
N THR A 338 -12.90 -23.93 7.30
CA THR A 338 -12.22 -25.09 7.91
C THR A 338 -10.96 -24.76 8.68
N ALA A 339 -10.36 -23.61 8.41
CA ALA A 339 -9.13 -23.17 9.08
C ALA A 339 -9.16 -21.67 9.38
N VAL A 340 -8.59 -21.29 10.53
CA VAL A 340 -8.58 -19.89 11.03
C VAL A 340 -7.19 -19.48 11.50
N ILE A 341 -6.76 -18.27 11.12
CA ILE A 341 -5.55 -17.63 11.63
C ILE A 341 -5.91 -16.32 12.34
N GLN A 342 -5.32 -16.10 13.50
CA GLN A 342 -5.46 -14.89 14.31
C GLN A 342 -4.24 -14.74 15.25
N PRO A 343 -4.00 -13.56 15.82
CA PRO A 343 -2.85 -13.37 16.72
C PRO A 343 -2.96 -14.08 18.07
N GLY A 344 -4.15 -14.37 18.56
CA GLY A 344 -4.36 -14.78 19.95
C GLY A 344 -4.19 -13.62 20.93
N GLY A 345 -4.26 -13.92 22.24
CA GLY A 345 -4.05 -12.94 23.32
C GLY A 345 -5.33 -12.42 23.97
N SER A 346 -6.49 -12.95 23.63
CA SER A 346 -7.74 -12.70 24.36
C SER A 346 -7.78 -13.52 25.66
N ILE A 347 -8.29 -12.90 26.73
CA ILE A 347 -8.60 -13.64 27.98
C ILE A 347 -9.58 -14.80 27.72
N LYS A 348 -10.37 -14.72 26.65
CA LYS A 348 -11.40 -15.70 26.27
C LYS A 348 -11.01 -16.57 25.09
N ASP A 349 -9.73 -16.62 24.69
CA ASP A 349 -9.25 -17.47 23.60
C ASP A 349 -9.68 -18.91 23.75
N GLN A 350 -9.69 -19.40 25.00
CA GLN A 350 -10.11 -20.81 25.32
C GLN A 350 -11.51 -21.12 24.82
N LEU A 351 -12.47 -20.19 24.92
CA LEU A 351 -13.83 -20.41 24.43
C LEU A 351 -13.86 -20.63 22.90
N SER A 352 -13.07 -19.88 22.16
CA SER A 352 -12.95 -20.05 20.70
C SER A 352 -12.24 -21.37 20.36
N ILE A 353 -11.19 -21.74 21.11
CA ILE A 353 -10.45 -22.99 20.93
C ILE A 353 -11.37 -24.19 21.20
N ASP A 354 -12.14 -24.15 22.29
CA ASP A 354 -13.07 -25.24 22.69
C ASP A 354 -14.13 -25.44 21.57
N TYR A 355 -14.74 -24.34 21.10
CA TYR A 355 -15.71 -24.43 20.01
C TYR A 355 -15.06 -25.02 18.74
N CYS A 356 -13.85 -24.59 18.38
CA CYS A 356 -13.13 -25.11 17.22
C CYS A 356 -12.84 -26.62 17.37
N ASN A 357 -12.46 -27.07 18.56
CA ASN A 357 -12.20 -28.49 18.84
C ASN A 357 -13.46 -29.35 18.69
N GLU A 358 -14.60 -28.89 19.26
CA GLU A 358 -15.89 -29.58 19.17
C GLU A 358 -16.39 -29.70 17.73
N ASN A 359 -16.08 -28.69 16.89
CA ASN A 359 -16.55 -28.57 15.51
C ASN A 359 -15.51 -28.96 14.46
N LYS A 360 -14.34 -29.49 14.83
CA LYS A 360 -13.26 -29.90 13.94
C LYS A 360 -12.78 -28.75 13.02
N LEU A 361 -12.68 -27.56 13.56
CA LEU A 361 -12.16 -26.37 12.91
C LEU A 361 -10.69 -26.20 13.33
N ALA A 362 -9.77 -26.07 12.38
CA ALA A 362 -8.38 -25.79 12.68
C ALA A 362 -8.21 -24.31 13.07
N MET A 363 -7.39 -24.04 14.11
CA MET A 363 -7.02 -22.68 14.48
C MET A 363 -5.53 -22.60 14.75
N VAL A 364 -4.91 -21.55 14.21
CA VAL A 364 -3.50 -21.20 14.47
C VAL A 364 -3.39 -19.78 15.01
N PHE A 365 -2.43 -19.56 15.90
CA PHE A 365 -2.04 -18.25 16.41
C PHE A 365 -0.71 -17.82 15.83
N THR A 366 -0.58 -16.52 15.53
CA THR A 366 0.67 -15.89 15.06
C THR A 366 1.39 -15.12 16.15
N GLY A 367 0.68 -14.70 17.20
CA GLY A 367 1.22 -13.79 18.22
C GLY A 367 1.35 -12.33 17.77
N THR A 368 1.08 -12.03 16.51
CA THR A 368 1.25 -10.70 15.92
C THR A 368 -0.07 -10.12 15.43
N ARG A 369 -0.43 -8.94 15.93
CA ARG A 369 -1.61 -8.17 15.51
C ARG A 369 -1.25 -7.24 14.34
N HIS A 370 -2.13 -7.14 13.35
CA HIS A 370 -1.94 -6.36 12.13
C HIS A 370 -3.00 -5.28 11.93
N PHE A 371 -3.16 -4.35 12.87
CA PHE A 371 -4.08 -3.22 12.66
C PHE A 371 -3.54 -2.24 11.61
N LYS A 372 -4.46 -1.78 10.74
CA LYS A 372 -4.19 -0.76 9.71
C LYS A 372 -5.26 0.35 9.72
#